data_fb3c99e29f9e0e5aec6a27d44c08d15e
#
_entry.id   fb3c99e29f9e0e5aec6a27d44c08d15e
#
_cell.length_a   1.000
_cell.length_b   1.000
_cell.length_c   1.000
_cell.angle_alpha   90.00
_cell.angle_beta   90.00
_cell.angle_gamma   90.00
#
_symmetry.space_group_name_H-M   'P 1'
#
loop_
_entity.id
_entity.type
_entity.pdbx_description
1 polymer ?
#
loop_
_entity_poly.entity_id
_entity_poly.type
_entity_poly.pdbx_seq_one_letter_code
_entity_poly.pdbx_strand_id
1 'polypeptide(L)'
;MVTAMLCYIPVAHLADKHGQRPFVFATFIFFSLFPVSLLFAHNFAWLAVAFAIRGLKEFGEPARKALIIAQAPPELRARTYGAYYLIRDCIVTTGSFLGAWLWSISPQANFVGAAVCGALGALWFWRQVLLRNKTIVSPAHHGRTV
;
A
#
# COMPACT_ATOMS: atom_id res chain seq x y z
N MET A 1 7.15 15.21 4.32
CA MET A 1 5.80 15.73 4.07
C MET A 1 5.70 16.52 2.76
N VAL A 2 6.65 17.40 2.42
CA VAL A 2 6.63 18.19 1.16
C VAL A 2 6.54 17.32 -0.08
N THR A 3 7.34 16.25 -0.18
CA THR A 3 7.33 15.30 -1.31
C THR A 3 5.96 14.63 -1.50
N ALA A 4 5.30 14.27 -0.40
CA ALA A 4 3.96 13.69 -0.45
C ALA A 4 2.91 14.69 -0.97
N MET A 5 2.97 15.94 -0.52
CA MET A 5 2.06 17.01 -0.97
C MET A 5 2.21 17.30 -2.47
N LEU A 6 3.44 17.41 -2.95
CA LEU A 6 3.72 17.70 -4.36
C LEU A 6 3.25 16.56 -5.30
N CYS A 7 3.32 15.32 -4.82
CA CYS A 7 2.91 14.15 -5.60
C CYS A 7 1.40 13.85 -5.51
N TYR A 8 0.69 14.37 -4.52
CA TYR A 8 -0.70 13.98 -4.21
C TYR A 8 -1.67 14.31 -5.35
N ILE A 9 -1.60 15.52 -5.88
CA ILE A 9 -2.50 16.00 -6.95
C ILE A 9 -2.24 15.28 -8.28
N PRO A 10 -0.98 15.24 -8.82
CA PRO A 10 -0.74 14.58 -10.09
C PRO A 10 -1.02 13.08 -10.05
N VAL A 11 -0.80 12.44 -8.89
CA VAL A 11 -1.05 11.01 -8.74
C VAL A 11 -2.52 10.67 -8.67
N ALA A 12 -3.32 11.45 -7.95
CA ALA A 12 -4.75 11.26 -7.92
C ALA A 12 -5.32 11.31 -9.35
N HIS A 13 -4.92 12.30 -10.13
CA HIS A 13 -5.35 12.44 -11.52
C HIS A 13 -4.87 11.29 -12.43
N LEU A 14 -3.66 10.81 -12.21
CA LEU A 14 -3.10 9.68 -12.96
C LEU A 14 -3.75 8.34 -12.57
N ALA A 15 -4.11 8.18 -11.29
CA ALA A 15 -4.82 7.00 -10.79
C ALA A 15 -6.25 6.91 -11.33
N ASP A 16 -6.91 8.04 -11.52
CA ASP A 16 -8.24 8.11 -12.15
C ASP A 16 -8.18 7.68 -13.62
N LYS A 17 -7.09 8.01 -14.33
CA LYS A 17 -6.91 7.71 -15.76
C LYS A 17 -6.47 6.25 -16.02
N HIS A 18 -5.57 5.69 -15.21
CA HIS A 18 -4.95 4.37 -15.43
C HIS A 18 -5.49 3.28 -14.49
N GLY A 19 -6.44 3.61 -13.62
CA GLY A 19 -6.96 2.72 -12.58
C GLY A 19 -6.15 2.79 -11.28
N GLN A 20 -6.81 2.45 -10.19
CA GLN A 20 -6.28 2.66 -8.83
C GLN A 20 -5.33 1.53 -8.37
N ARG A 21 -5.46 0.32 -8.96
CA ARG A 21 -4.75 -0.89 -8.53
C ARG A 21 -3.22 -0.80 -8.63
N PRO A 22 -2.61 -0.33 -9.76
CA PRO A 22 -1.16 -0.26 -9.89
C PRO A 22 -0.55 0.74 -8.90
N PHE A 23 -1.27 1.80 -8.55
CA PHE A 23 -0.80 2.79 -7.58
C PHE A 23 -0.79 2.23 -6.16
N VAL A 24 -1.80 1.43 -5.79
CA VAL A 24 -1.82 0.71 -4.51
C VAL A 24 -0.67 -0.29 -4.43
N PHE A 25 -0.37 -1.01 -5.52
CA PHE A 25 0.77 -1.92 -5.57
C PHE A 25 2.11 -1.19 -5.42
N ALA A 26 2.29 -0.06 -6.11
CA ALA A 26 3.49 0.77 -5.98
C ALA A 26 3.71 1.23 -4.53
N THR A 27 2.63 1.53 -3.80
CA THR A 27 2.72 1.89 -2.37
C THR A 27 3.33 0.78 -1.53
N PHE A 28 2.96 -0.48 -1.77
CA PHE A 28 3.54 -1.63 -1.05
C PHE A 28 5.03 -1.80 -1.36
N ILE A 29 5.44 -1.55 -2.60
CA ILE A 29 6.87 -1.58 -2.99
C ILE A 29 7.63 -0.49 -2.24
N PHE A 30 7.16 0.75 -2.24
CA PHE A 30 7.80 1.84 -1.50
C PHE A 30 7.79 1.61 0.00
N PHE A 31 6.76 0.96 0.53
CA PHE A 31 6.68 0.60 1.95
C PHE A 31 7.76 -0.41 2.34
N SER A 32 8.04 -1.38 1.47
CA SER A 32 9.11 -2.36 1.68
C SER A 32 10.50 -1.76 1.45
N LEU A 33 10.64 -0.85 0.47
CA LEU A 33 11.90 -0.24 0.09
C LEU A 33 12.43 0.74 1.15
N PHE A 34 11.54 1.42 1.87
CA PHE A 34 11.92 2.42 2.87
C PHE A 34 12.79 1.85 4.00
N PRO A 35 12.42 0.75 4.71
CA PRO A 35 13.28 0.16 5.74
C PRO A 35 14.62 -0.33 5.19
N VAL A 36 14.63 -0.88 3.96
CA VAL A 36 15.86 -1.31 3.29
C VAL A 36 16.78 -0.11 3.01
N SER A 37 16.23 0.99 2.50
CA SER A 37 17.02 2.20 2.24
C SER A 37 17.61 2.81 3.51
N LEU A 38 16.95 2.66 4.66
CA LEU A 38 17.49 3.09 5.95
C LEU A 38 18.68 2.25 6.41
N LEU A 39 18.71 0.95 6.12
CA LEU A 39 19.85 0.08 6.44
C LEU A 39 21.13 0.50 5.71
N PHE A 40 21.00 1.08 4.51
CA PHE A 40 22.10 1.57 3.70
C PHE A 40 22.41 3.06 3.90
N ALA A 41 21.67 3.74 4.76
CA ALA A 41 21.84 5.17 5.01
C ALA A 41 23.04 5.45 5.91
N HIS A 42 24.25 5.54 5.33
CA HIS A 42 25.48 5.86 6.05
C HIS A 42 25.81 7.35 6.05
N ASN A 43 25.20 8.14 5.18
CA ASN A 43 25.43 9.57 5.01
C ASN A 43 24.12 10.35 4.99
N PHE A 44 24.21 11.65 5.31
CA PHE A 44 23.04 12.56 5.28
C PHE A 44 22.33 12.56 3.92
N ALA A 45 23.06 12.49 2.81
CA ALA A 45 22.47 12.43 1.48
C ALA A 45 21.61 11.15 1.29
N TRP A 46 22.11 9.99 1.70
CA TRP A 46 21.35 8.73 1.68
C TRP A 46 20.14 8.75 2.60
N LEU A 47 20.27 9.40 3.74
CA LEU A 47 19.13 9.60 4.65
C LEU A 47 18.05 10.46 3.99
N ALA A 48 18.42 11.54 3.29
CA ALA A 48 17.50 12.38 2.55
C ALA A 48 16.76 11.58 1.45
N VAL A 49 17.47 10.71 0.71
CA VAL A 49 16.87 9.79 -0.28
C VAL A 49 15.90 8.82 0.39
N ALA A 50 16.26 8.23 1.52
CA ALA A 50 15.34 7.34 2.26
C ALA A 50 14.06 8.07 2.69
N PHE A 51 14.16 9.32 3.15
CA PHE A 51 12.99 10.14 3.49
C PHE A 51 12.17 10.57 2.26
N ALA A 52 12.79 10.76 1.10
CA ALA A 52 12.07 10.97 -0.15
C ALA A 52 11.25 9.71 -0.53
N ILE A 53 11.85 8.52 -0.44
CA ILE A 53 11.15 7.23 -0.63
C ILE A 53 9.99 7.10 0.38
N ARG A 54 10.19 7.50 1.62
CA ARG A 54 9.11 7.55 2.62
C ARG A 54 7.95 8.45 2.17
N GLY A 55 8.25 9.60 1.57
CA GLY A 55 7.22 10.48 1.00
C GLY A 55 6.45 9.82 -0.14
N LEU A 56 7.14 9.05 -0.98
CA LEU A 56 6.53 8.33 -2.10
C LEU A 56 5.59 7.20 -1.65
N LYS A 57 5.77 6.62 -0.46
CA LYS A 57 4.82 5.60 0.04
C LYS A 57 3.40 6.13 0.23
N GLU A 58 3.24 7.44 0.48
CA GLU A 58 1.93 8.09 0.61
C GLU A 58 1.22 8.27 -0.75
N PHE A 59 1.93 8.00 -1.82
CA PHE A 59 1.51 8.15 -3.21
C PHE A 59 0.20 7.40 -3.52
N GLY A 60 0.02 6.18 -3.01
CA GLY A 60 -1.17 5.38 -3.25
C GLY A 60 -2.29 5.56 -2.22
N GLU A 61 -2.12 6.45 -1.25
CA GLU A 61 -3.14 6.68 -0.22
C GLU A 61 -4.48 7.17 -0.80
N PRO A 62 -4.51 8.19 -1.72
CA PRO A 62 -5.75 8.60 -2.35
C PRO A 62 -6.36 7.50 -3.22
N ALA A 63 -5.54 6.76 -3.98
CA ALA A 63 -6.01 5.66 -4.81
C ALA A 63 -6.61 4.52 -3.95
N ARG A 64 -6.00 4.21 -2.81
CA ARG A 64 -6.53 3.22 -1.86
C ARG A 64 -7.86 3.65 -1.26
N LYS A 65 -7.98 4.90 -0.84
CA LYS A 65 -9.23 5.46 -0.30
C LYS A 65 -10.36 5.42 -1.35
N ALA A 66 -10.06 5.85 -2.56
CA ALA A 66 -11.00 5.79 -3.67
C ALA A 66 -11.42 4.35 -3.99
N LEU A 67 -10.49 3.39 -3.96
CA LEU A 67 -10.78 1.98 -4.20
C LEU A 67 -11.72 1.39 -3.15
N ILE A 68 -11.53 1.72 -1.87
CA ILE A 68 -12.41 1.27 -0.77
C ILE A 68 -13.82 1.80 -0.95
N ILE A 69 -13.94 3.10 -1.25
CA ILE A 69 -15.23 3.77 -1.45
C ILE A 69 -15.94 3.23 -2.70
N ALA A 70 -15.21 2.97 -3.78
CA ALA A 70 -15.78 2.44 -5.02
C ALA A 70 -16.33 1.02 -4.89
N GLN A 71 -15.78 0.22 -3.97
CA GLN A 71 -16.23 -1.16 -3.74
C GLN A 71 -17.40 -1.27 -2.75
N ALA A 72 -17.72 -0.20 -2.02
CA ALA A 72 -18.79 -0.19 -1.04
C ALA A 72 -20.11 0.29 -1.66
N PRO A 73 -21.26 -0.34 -1.31
CA PRO A 73 -22.59 0.17 -1.66
C PRO A 73 -22.76 1.61 -1.18
N PRO A 74 -23.47 2.48 -1.93
CA PRO A 74 -23.61 3.90 -1.62
C PRO A 74 -24.06 4.19 -0.19
N GLU A 75 -24.99 3.40 0.32
CA GLU A 75 -25.60 3.56 1.66
C GLU A 75 -24.64 3.16 2.79
N LEU A 76 -23.65 2.30 2.50
CA LEU A 76 -22.72 1.73 3.50
C LEU A 76 -21.30 2.29 3.40
N ARG A 77 -21.03 3.25 2.52
CA ARG A 77 -19.68 3.77 2.25
C ARG A 77 -18.98 4.27 3.52
N ALA A 78 -19.65 5.08 4.31
CA ALA A 78 -19.09 5.62 5.54
C ALA A 78 -18.77 4.53 6.56
N ARG A 79 -19.68 3.57 6.73
CA ARG A 79 -19.51 2.43 7.65
C ARG A 79 -18.38 1.50 7.21
N THR A 80 -18.31 1.17 5.92
CA THR A 80 -17.25 0.33 5.34
C THR A 80 -15.88 1.00 5.49
N TYR A 81 -15.81 2.30 5.21
CA TYR A 81 -14.59 3.08 5.36
C TYR A 81 -14.13 3.12 6.83
N GLY A 82 -15.03 3.40 7.76
CA GLY A 82 -14.74 3.41 9.19
C GLY A 82 -14.28 2.05 9.71
N ALA A 83 -14.98 0.97 9.35
CA ALA A 83 -14.60 -0.38 9.73
C ALA A 83 -13.23 -0.80 9.19
N TYR A 84 -12.92 -0.46 7.94
CA TYR A 84 -11.61 -0.71 7.36
C TYR A 84 -10.49 -0.01 8.15
N TYR A 85 -10.66 1.28 8.47
CA TYR A 85 -9.65 2.02 9.21
C TYR A 85 -9.51 1.54 10.65
N LEU A 86 -10.61 1.17 11.31
CA LEU A 86 -10.57 0.59 12.64
C LEU A 86 -9.72 -0.69 12.67
N ILE A 87 -10.01 -1.63 11.77
CA ILE A 87 -9.25 -2.89 11.69
C ILE A 87 -7.78 -2.62 11.34
N ARG A 88 -7.53 -1.77 10.35
CA ARG A 88 -6.17 -1.36 9.97
C ARG A 88 -5.40 -0.79 11.16
N ASP A 89 -6.00 0.13 11.89
CA ASP A 89 -5.31 0.84 12.97
C ASP A 89 -5.07 -0.05 14.17
N CYS A 90 -5.97 -1.01 14.47
CA CYS A 90 -5.71 -2.07 15.44
C CYS A 90 -4.49 -2.91 15.04
N ILE A 91 -4.37 -3.32 13.77
CA ILE A 91 -3.23 -4.08 13.27
C ILE A 91 -1.94 -3.25 13.33
N VAL A 92 -2.00 -1.98 12.91
CA VAL A 92 -0.84 -1.05 12.93
C VAL A 92 -0.36 -0.83 14.37
N THR A 93 -1.29 -0.65 15.32
CA THR A 93 -0.96 -0.48 16.74
C THR A 93 -0.25 -1.71 17.28
N THR A 94 -0.78 -2.91 17.03
CA THR A 94 -0.13 -4.17 17.42
C THR A 94 1.27 -4.30 16.78
N GLY A 95 1.40 -3.95 15.50
CA GLY A 95 2.67 -3.92 14.79
C GLY A 95 3.68 -2.94 15.41
N SER A 96 3.22 -1.82 15.95
CA SER A 96 4.08 -0.84 16.62
C SER A 96 4.67 -1.38 17.92
N PHE A 97 3.89 -2.14 18.71
CA PHE A 97 4.41 -2.82 19.91
C PHE A 97 5.45 -3.89 19.56
N LEU A 98 5.20 -4.69 18.53
CA LEU A 98 6.17 -5.67 18.02
C LEU A 98 7.44 -4.97 17.52
N GLY A 99 7.31 -3.85 16.82
CA GLY A 99 8.43 -3.06 16.35
C GLY A 99 9.28 -2.51 17.51
N ALA A 100 8.64 -1.99 18.56
CA ALA A 100 9.33 -1.52 19.75
C ALA A 100 10.10 -2.66 20.46
N TRP A 101 9.49 -3.84 20.54
CA TRP A 101 10.14 -5.02 21.09
C TRP A 101 11.33 -5.49 20.23
N LEU A 102 11.19 -5.55 18.90
CA LEU A 102 12.30 -5.87 18.00
C LEU A 102 13.42 -4.83 18.09
N TRP A 103 13.09 -3.57 18.27
CA TRP A 103 14.06 -2.50 18.43
C TRP A 103 14.92 -2.67 19.69
N SER A 104 14.34 -3.20 20.77
CA SER A 104 15.11 -3.49 22.00
C SER A 104 16.13 -4.62 21.84
N ILE A 105 15.93 -5.51 20.85
CA ILE A 105 16.86 -6.59 20.50
C ILE A 105 17.94 -6.06 19.54
N SER A 106 17.52 -5.47 18.43
CA SER A 106 18.41 -4.89 17.43
C SER A 106 17.64 -3.96 16.48
N PRO A 107 18.16 -2.75 16.20
CA PRO A 107 17.56 -1.86 15.19
C PRO A 107 17.49 -2.52 13.80
N GLN A 108 18.53 -3.30 13.43
CA GLN A 108 18.60 -4.00 12.15
C GLN A 108 17.47 -5.04 12.02
N ALA A 109 17.22 -5.80 13.09
CA ALA A 109 16.14 -6.80 13.11
C ALA A 109 14.78 -6.16 12.87
N ASN A 110 14.53 -4.96 13.43
CA ASN A 110 13.29 -4.22 13.20
C ASN A 110 13.13 -3.80 11.74
N PHE A 111 14.17 -3.26 11.11
CA PHE A 111 14.12 -2.83 9.71
C PHE A 111 13.97 -4.02 8.75
N VAL A 112 14.68 -5.13 9.00
CA VAL A 112 14.54 -6.35 8.20
C VAL A 112 13.14 -6.93 8.37
N GLY A 113 12.62 -7.02 9.59
CA GLY A 113 11.26 -7.48 9.86
C GLY A 113 10.20 -6.65 9.12
N ALA A 114 10.34 -5.32 9.17
CA ALA A 114 9.43 -4.42 8.46
C ALA A 114 9.51 -4.60 6.93
N ALA A 115 10.72 -4.77 6.37
CA ALA A 115 10.92 -5.01 4.94
C ALA A 115 10.29 -6.34 4.50
N VAL A 116 10.48 -7.41 5.26
CA VAL A 116 9.89 -8.74 4.99
C VAL A 116 8.36 -8.67 5.03
N CYS A 117 7.77 -8.06 6.05
CA CYS A 117 6.32 -7.87 6.14
C CYS A 117 5.78 -7.05 4.97
N GLY A 118 6.49 -5.99 4.57
CA GLY A 118 6.12 -5.19 3.40
C GLY A 118 6.17 -5.99 2.10
N ALA A 119 7.21 -6.80 1.89
CA ALA A 119 7.36 -7.67 0.72
C ALA A 119 6.27 -8.74 0.66
N LEU A 120 5.95 -9.38 1.78
CA LEU A 120 4.85 -10.36 1.87
C LEU A 120 3.51 -9.73 1.54
N GLY A 121 3.24 -8.51 2.04
CA GLY A 121 2.05 -7.74 1.69
C GLY A 121 1.95 -7.41 0.21
N ALA A 122 3.07 -7.01 -0.42
CA ALA A 122 3.16 -6.74 -1.85
C ALA A 122 2.88 -8.00 -2.69
N LEU A 123 3.49 -9.12 -2.32
CA LEU A 123 3.30 -10.42 -3.00
C LEU A 123 1.85 -10.91 -2.88
N TRP A 124 1.27 -10.79 -1.69
CA TRP A 124 -0.13 -11.16 -1.46
C TRP A 124 -1.07 -10.32 -2.33
N PHE A 125 -0.89 -9.01 -2.33
CA PHE A 125 -1.69 -8.10 -3.16
C PHE A 125 -1.53 -8.39 -4.65
N TRP A 126 -0.31 -8.65 -5.13
CA TRP A 126 -0.03 -9.01 -6.51
C TRP A 126 -0.77 -10.28 -6.92
N ARG A 127 -0.71 -11.33 -6.10
CA ARG A 127 -1.46 -12.57 -6.36
C ARG A 127 -2.96 -12.33 -6.47
N GLN A 128 -3.53 -11.52 -5.59
CA GLN A 128 -4.96 -11.19 -5.63
C GLN A 128 -5.35 -10.43 -6.90
N VAL A 129 -4.52 -9.50 -7.35
CA VAL A 129 -4.75 -8.77 -8.60
C VAL A 129 -4.69 -9.70 -9.80
N LEU A 130 -3.70 -10.62 -9.86
CA LEU A 130 -3.58 -11.61 -10.94
C LEU A 130 -4.75 -12.58 -10.99
N LEU A 131 -5.21 -13.08 -9.84
CA LEU A 131 -6.36 -13.99 -9.76
C LEU A 131 -7.65 -13.32 -10.24
N ARG A 132 -7.90 -12.08 -9.83
CA ARG A 132 -9.08 -11.32 -10.28
C ARG A 132 -9.07 -11.01 -11.77
N ASN A 133 -7.91 -10.75 -12.36
CA ASN A 133 -7.82 -10.53 -13.81
C ASN A 133 -8.16 -11.79 -14.61
N LYS A 134 -7.82 -12.99 -14.11
CA LYS A 134 -8.21 -14.25 -14.75
C LYS A 134 -9.72 -14.48 -14.74
N THR A 135 -10.41 -14.05 -13.69
CA THR A 135 -11.87 -14.24 -13.55
C THR A 135 -12.68 -13.30 -14.45
N ILE A 136 -12.13 -12.14 -14.81
CA ILE A 136 -12.81 -11.16 -15.67
C ILE A 136 -12.61 -11.48 -17.16
N VAL A 137 -11.56 -12.21 -17.53
CA VAL A 137 -11.23 -12.58 -18.93
C VAL A 137 -11.95 -13.84 -19.40
N SER A 138 -12.72 -14.54 -18.58
CA SER A 138 -13.64 -15.59 -19.02
C SER A 138 -15.03 -15.01 -19.29
N PRO A 139 -15.34 -14.57 -20.53
CA PRO A 139 -16.71 -14.26 -20.88
C PRO A 139 -17.43 -15.60 -20.94
N ALA A 140 -18.47 -15.72 -20.12
CA ALA A 140 -19.43 -16.78 -20.25
C ALA A 140 -20.02 -16.74 -21.68
N HIS A 141 -19.49 -17.61 -22.54
CA HIS A 141 -20.19 -18.09 -23.71
C HIS A 141 -21.43 -18.85 -23.20
N HIS A 142 -22.48 -18.14 -22.86
CA HIS A 142 -23.80 -18.75 -22.81
C HIS A 142 -24.56 -18.30 -24.03
N GLY A 143 -24.72 -19.29 -24.90
CA GLY A 143 -25.42 -19.24 -26.16
C GLY A 143 -26.80 -18.63 -26.02
N ARG A 144 -27.11 -17.70 -26.91
CA ARG A 144 -28.43 -17.54 -27.43
C ARG A 144 -28.63 -18.58 -28.53
N THR A 145 -29.37 -19.61 -28.22
CA THR A 145 -30.08 -20.41 -29.23
C THR A 145 -31.55 -20.05 -29.08
N VAL A 146 -32.06 -19.46 -30.14
CA VAL A 146 -33.44 -19.32 -30.61
C VAL A 146 -34.39 -18.55 -29.73
#